data_99613dd1dc68e97b7853c0b609fec96f
#
_entry.id   99613dd1dc68e97b7853c0b609fec96f
#
_cell.length_a   1.000
_cell.length_b   1.000
_cell.length_c   1.000
_cell.angle_alpha   90.00
_cell.angle_beta   90.00
_cell.angle_gamma   90.00
#
_symmetry.space_group_name_H-M   'P 1'
#
loop_
_entity.id
_entity.type
_entity.pdbx_description
1 polymer ?
#
loop_
_entity_poly.entity_id
_entity_poly.type
_entity_poly.pdbx_seq_one_letter_code
_entity_poly.pdbx_strand_id
1 'polypeptide(L)'
;MKARWRAWVLGLLLAMLAGCVAQPPVIEARETRPINEPGDPDRRARVRLELAGLYFGRAQYSTALDEIKQALAARPDLPEAFGLRGLVYAAMGEAPLAEDNFKRALQLAPADGNTVHNYAWFLCQQGRYPEAEAQFNLAAAQPQYRDVVRTLMAQGVCQARAGRWAEAERTLSRSYELDPSNPFTAYCLAEVLLRRGELERARFYVRRINSVADQSTAQSLWLATKIERRMGNFDAMQDLGRQLRDRFPQSPETLLYERGRFDD
;
A
#
# COMPACT_ATOMS: atom_id res chain seq x y z
N MET A 1 -90.94 -30.32 -8.47
CA MET A 1 -89.78 -29.73 -9.20
C MET A 1 -88.72 -29.00 -8.33
N LYS A 2 -88.88 -28.92 -6.99
CA LYS A 2 -87.93 -28.19 -6.11
C LYS A 2 -86.83 -29.09 -5.45
N ALA A 3 -86.91 -30.38 -5.52
CA ALA A 3 -85.92 -31.28 -4.89
C ALA A 3 -84.69 -31.62 -5.76
N ARG A 4 -84.85 -31.57 -7.07
CA ARG A 4 -83.75 -31.92 -8.02
C ARG A 4 -82.73 -30.78 -8.20
N TRP A 5 -83.02 -29.52 -7.93
CA TRP A 5 -82.15 -28.41 -8.07
C TRP A 5 -81.17 -28.26 -6.88
N ARG A 6 -81.62 -28.70 -5.66
CA ARG A 6 -80.77 -28.69 -4.49
C ARG A 6 -79.60 -29.66 -4.58
N ALA A 7 -79.77 -30.80 -5.24
CA ALA A 7 -78.75 -31.78 -5.45
C ALA A 7 -77.64 -31.33 -6.39
N TRP A 8 -77.96 -30.50 -7.41
CA TRP A 8 -76.97 -29.94 -8.34
C TRP A 8 -76.14 -28.80 -7.73
N VAL A 9 -76.72 -28.04 -6.83
CA VAL A 9 -76.01 -26.94 -6.18
C VAL A 9 -75.03 -27.47 -5.12
N LEU A 10 -75.35 -28.59 -4.39
CA LEU A 10 -74.42 -29.23 -3.48
C LEU A 10 -73.28 -29.95 -4.21
N GLY A 11 -73.51 -30.48 -5.40
CA GLY A 11 -72.46 -31.15 -6.17
C GLY A 11 -71.44 -30.15 -6.76
N LEU A 12 -71.88 -28.94 -7.12
CA LEU A 12 -70.99 -27.88 -7.60
C LEU A 12 -70.14 -27.20 -6.49
N LEU A 13 -70.63 -27.20 -5.25
CA LEU A 13 -69.89 -26.64 -4.11
C LEU A 13 -68.79 -27.58 -3.62
N LEU A 14 -68.90 -28.91 -3.83
CA LEU A 14 -67.84 -29.86 -3.47
C LEU A 14 -66.71 -29.92 -4.49
N ALA A 15 -66.94 -29.49 -5.75
CA ALA A 15 -65.91 -29.51 -6.78
C ALA A 15 -64.93 -28.32 -6.76
N MET A 16 -65.19 -27.30 -5.92
CA MET A 16 -64.32 -26.11 -5.78
C MET A 16 -63.30 -26.20 -4.67
N LEU A 17 -63.22 -27.31 -3.89
CA LEU A 17 -62.28 -27.51 -2.79
C LEU A 17 -61.04 -28.36 -3.17
N ALA A 18 -60.88 -28.74 -4.44
CA ALA A 18 -59.76 -29.55 -4.93
C ALA A 18 -58.76 -28.76 -5.75
N GLY A 19 -58.47 -27.53 -5.34
CA GLY A 19 -57.54 -26.72 -6.11
C GLY A 19 -56.65 -25.90 -5.16
N CYS A 20 -55.36 -26.19 -5.17
CA CYS A 20 -54.21 -25.52 -4.61
C CYS A 20 -53.60 -26.19 -3.36
N VAL A 21 -53.11 -27.41 -3.55
CA VAL A 21 -51.92 -27.82 -2.80
C VAL A 21 -50.75 -27.05 -3.49
N ALA A 22 -50.44 -25.84 -2.99
CA ALA A 22 -49.21 -25.18 -3.32
C ALA A 22 -48.09 -26.10 -2.82
N GLN A 23 -47.34 -26.70 -3.75
CA GLN A 23 -46.07 -27.33 -3.42
C GLN A 23 -45.18 -26.24 -2.82
N PRO A 24 -44.61 -26.46 -1.60
CA PRO A 24 -43.62 -25.53 -1.09
C PRO A 24 -42.49 -25.43 -2.13
N PRO A 25 -41.91 -24.23 -2.35
CA PRO A 25 -40.75 -24.10 -3.22
C PRO A 25 -39.71 -25.09 -2.76
N VAL A 26 -39.31 -26.00 -3.63
CA VAL A 26 -38.12 -26.83 -3.44
C VAL A 26 -36.98 -25.82 -3.37
N ILE A 27 -36.60 -25.43 -2.15
CA ILE A 27 -35.33 -24.80 -1.91
C ILE A 27 -34.36 -25.91 -2.30
N GLU A 28 -33.86 -25.87 -3.53
CA GLU A 28 -32.65 -26.61 -3.88
C GLU A 28 -31.64 -26.25 -2.78
N ALA A 29 -31.42 -27.19 -1.88
CA ALA A 29 -30.36 -27.08 -0.91
C ALA A 29 -29.12 -26.84 -1.74
N ARG A 30 -28.65 -25.57 -1.72
CA ARG A 30 -27.37 -25.21 -2.32
C ARG A 30 -26.42 -26.23 -1.75
N GLU A 31 -26.00 -27.18 -2.60
CA GLU A 31 -25.07 -28.23 -2.19
C GLU A 31 -23.92 -27.53 -1.48
N THR A 32 -23.91 -27.60 -0.16
CA THR A 32 -22.78 -27.23 0.64
C THR A 32 -21.70 -28.20 0.22
N ARG A 33 -20.80 -27.73 -0.68
CA ARG A 33 -19.61 -28.50 -1.05
C ARG A 33 -19.03 -29.10 0.23
N PRO A 34 -18.84 -30.43 0.27
CA PRO A 34 -18.27 -31.06 1.45
C PRO A 34 -16.96 -30.35 1.80
N ILE A 35 -16.76 -30.02 3.07
CA ILE A 35 -15.57 -29.34 3.62
C ILE A 35 -14.27 -30.08 3.25
N ASN A 36 -14.35 -31.32 2.76
CA ASN A 36 -13.27 -32.21 2.39
C ASN A 36 -13.01 -32.33 0.87
N GLU A 37 -13.71 -31.60 -0.02
CA GLU A 37 -13.21 -31.51 -1.38
C GLU A 37 -11.87 -30.78 -1.37
N PRO A 38 -10.82 -31.33 -2.01
CA PRO A 38 -9.56 -30.62 -2.15
C PRO A 38 -9.86 -29.33 -2.93
N GLY A 39 -10.02 -28.24 -2.18
CA GLY A 39 -10.37 -26.94 -2.76
C GLY A 39 -9.34 -26.57 -3.82
N ASP A 40 -9.79 -25.86 -4.84
CA ASP A 40 -9.01 -25.36 -5.95
C ASP A 40 -7.61 -24.90 -5.45
N PRO A 41 -6.50 -25.48 -5.96
CA PRO A 41 -5.15 -25.13 -5.56
C PRO A 41 -4.89 -23.62 -5.67
N ASP A 42 -5.45 -22.97 -6.70
CA ASP A 42 -5.31 -21.53 -6.93
C ASP A 42 -5.99 -20.73 -5.82
N ARG A 43 -7.17 -21.15 -5.40
CA ARG A 43 -7.89 -20.51 -4.29
C ARG A 43 -7.13 -20.71 -2.98
N ARG A 44 -6.62 -21.90 -2.70
CA ARG A 44 -5.82 -22.15 -1.50
C ARG A 44 -4.56 -21.30 -1.47
N ALA A 45 -3.82 -21.27 -2.59
CA ALA A 45 -2.60 -20.46 -2.70
C ALA A 45 -2.88 -18.97 -2.47
N ARG A 46 -3.95 -18.43 -3.06
CA ARG A 46 -4.36 -17.02 -2.86
C ARG A 46 -4.68 -16.71 -1.41
N VAL A 47 -5.52 -17.51 -0.74
CA VAL A 47 -5.87 -17.30 0.67
C VAL A 47 -4.63 -17.32 1.56
N ARG A 48 -3.70 -18.26 1.32
CA ARG A 48 -2.44 -18.32 2.07
C ARG A 48 -1.56 -17.10 1.81
N LEU A 49 -1.53 -16.63 0.58
CA LEU A 49 -0.76 -15.42 0.24
C LEU A 49 -1.35 -14.15 0.86
N GLU A 50 -2.68 -14.02 0.90
CA GLU A 50 -3.35 -12.91 1.60
C GLU A 50 -3.03 -12.92 3.10
N LEU A 51 -3.09 -14.09 3.75
CA LEU A 51 -2.69 -14.25 5.16
C LEU A 51 -1.22 -13.87 5.36
N ALA A 52 -0.34 -14.32 4.48
CA ALA A 52 1.08 -13.96 4.51
C ALA A 52 1.30 -12.44 4.45
N GLY A 53 0.55 -11.75 3.59
CA GLY A 53 0.57 -10.29 3.49
C GLY A 53 0.13 -9.59 4.78
N LEU A 54 -0.93 -10.11 5.43
CA LEU A 54 -1.39 -9.59 6.72
C LEU A 54 -0.36 -9.79 7.83
N TYR A 55 0.28 -10.96 7.90
CA TYR A 55 1.35 -11.24 8.87
C TYR A 55 2.59 -10.40 8.61
N PHE A 56 2.97 -10.22 7.34
CA PHE A 56 4.06 -9.33 6.95
C PHE A 56 3.81 -7.89 7.40
N GLY A 57 2.60 -7.36 7.17
CA GLY A 57 2.21 -6.01 7.61
C GLY A 57 2.24 -5.82 9.14
N ARG A 58 2.22 -6.92 9.91
CA ARG A 58 2.36 -6.94 11.38
C ARG A 58 3.78 -7.26 11.86
N ALA A 59 4.76 -7.28 10.95
CA ALA A 59 6.14 -7.69 11.20
C ALA A 59 6.29 -9.13 11.78
N GLN A 60 5.29 -10.00 11.56
CA GLN A 60 5.30 -11.41 11.96
C GLN A 60 5.94 -12.27 10.85
N TYR A 61 7.23 -12.07 10.62
CA TYR A 61 7.94 -12.56 9.43
C TYR A 61 7.98 -14.09 9.34
N SER A 62 8.21 -14.80 10.44
CA SER A 62 8.23 -16.27 10.46
C SER A 62 6.88 -16.86 10.02
N THR A 63 5.79 -16.34 10.58
CA THR A 63 4.44 -16.77 10.23
C THR A 63 4.11 -16.43 8.76
N ALA A 64 4.54 -15.25 8.28
CA ALA A 64 4.39 -14.90 6.87
C ALA A 64 5.12 -15.91 5.95
N LEU A 65 6.35 -16.31 6.30
CA LEU A 65 7.10 -17.32 5.54
C LEU A 65 6.42 -18.69 5.54
N ASP A 66 5.81 -19.10 6.66
CA ASP A 66 5.08 -20.37 6.75
C ASP A 66 3.83 -20.36 5.85
N GLU A 67 3.09 -19.25 5.80
CA GLU A 67 1.95 -19.09 4.91
C GLU A 67 2.37 -19.06 3.43
N ILE A 68 3.49 -18.38 3.11
CA ILE A 68 4.06 -18.39 1.75
C ILE A 68 4.48 -19.81 1.34
N LYS A 69 5.09 -20.57 2.26
CA LYS A 69 5.45 -21.98 2.01
C LYS A 69 4.22 -22.81 1.67
N GLN A 70 3.11 -22.61 2.38
CA GLN A 70 1.86 -23.31 2.08
C GLN A 70 1.23 -22.86 0.75
N ALA A 71 1.33 -21.56 0.40
CA ALA A 71 0.91 -21.06 -0.90
C ALA A 71 1.70 -21.71 -2.03
N LEU A 72 3.02 -21.79 -1.90
CA LEU A 72 3.90 -22.41 -2.89
C LEU A 72 3.78 -23.94 -2.93
N ALA A 73 3.36 -24.59 -1.85
CA ALA A 73 3.02 -26.03 -1.87
C ALA A 73 1.75 -26.30 -2.71
N ALA A 74 0.81 -25.36 -2.74
CA ALA A 74 -0.38 -25.44 -3.59
C ALA A 74 -0.10 -24.99 -5.04
N ARG A 75 0.73 -23.97 -5.25
CA ARG A 75 1.13 -23.38 -6.54
C ARG A 75 2.62 -23.05 -6.53
N PRO A 76 3.47 -24.00 -7.01
CA PRO A 76 4.93 -23.83 -6.97
C PRO A 76 5.49 -22.72 -7.88
N ASP A 77 4.69 -22.26 -8.82
CA ASP A 77 5.04 -21.26 -9.84
C ASP A 77 4.33 -19.91 -9.65
N LEU A 78 3.86 -19.60 -8.43
CA LEU A 78 3.11 -18.37 -8.12
C LEU A 78 4.09 -17.18 -7.95
N PRO A 79 4.19 -16.24 -8.92
CA PRO A 79 5.17 -15.16 -8.87
C PRO A 79 4.96 -14.21 -7.68
N GLU A 80 3.70 -13.94 -7.30
CA GLU A 80 3.36 -13.06 -6.18
C GLU A 80 3.86 -13.62 -4.85
N ALA A 81 3.90 -14.95 -4.70
CA ALA A 81 4.42 -15.59 -3.49
C ALA A 81 5.94 -15.41 -3.37
N PHE A 82 6.67 -15.50 -4.50
CA PHE A 82 8.11 -15.19 -4.52
C PHE A 82 8.35 -13.71 -4.26
N GLY A 83 7.57 -12.81 -4.86
CA GLY A 83 7.66 -11.36 -4.62
C GLY A 83 7.48 -11.00 -3.15
N LEU A 84 6.42 -11.54 -2.51
CA LEU A 84 6.17 -11.34 -1.08
C LEU A 84 7.27 -11.95 -0.21
N ARG A 85 7.78 -13.14 -0.55
CA ARG A 85 8.90 -13.78 0.16
C ARG A 85 10.17 -12.94 0.07
N GLY A 86 10.42 -12.31 -1.07
CA GLY A 86 11.49 -11.34 -1.25
C GLY A 86 11.37 -10.15 -0.31
N LEU A 87 10.16 -9.57 -0.16
CA LEU A 87 9.88 -8.48 0.79
C LEU A 87 10.10 -8.91 2.24
N VAL A 88 9.65 -10.12 2.61
CA VAL A 88 9.83 -10.64 3.97
C VAL A 88 11.32 -10.80 4.29
N TYR A 89 12.09 -11.43 3.40
CA TYR A 89 13.53 -11.59 3.60
C TYR A 89 14.27 -10.24 3.63
N ALA A 90 13.87 -9.29 2.79
CA ALA A 90 14.44 -7.93 2.82
C ALA A 90 14.21 -7.25 4.18
N ALA A 91 13.00 -7.40 4.75
CA ALA A 91 12.67 -6.86 6.07
C ALA A 91 13.40 -7.56 7.22
N MET A 92 13.79 -8.84 7.03
CA MET A 92 14.62 -9.60 7.99
C MET A 92 16.12 -9.30 7.85
N GLY A 93 16.54 -8.53 6.83
CA GLY A 93 17.94 -8.26 6.55
C GLY A 93 18.66 -9.36 5.76
N GLU A 94 17.93 -10.38 5.30
CA GLU A 94 18.43 -11.52 4.54
C GLU A 94 18.56 -11.18 3.06
N ALA A 95 19.48 -10.26 2.73
CA ALA A 95 19.59 -9.66 1.40
C ALA A 95 19.79 -10.67 0.25
N PRO A 96 20.63 -11.73 0.37
CA PRO A 96 20.78 -12.72 -0.71
C PRO A 96 19.47 -13.47 -1.00
N LEU A 97 18.76 -13.89 0.07
CA LEU A 97 17.48 -14.60 -0.07
C LEU A 97 16.40 -13.69 -0.66
N ALA A 98 16.39 -12.41 -0.28
CA ALA A 98 15.47 -11.43 -0.85
C ALA A 98 15.67 -11.28 -2.35
N GLU A 99 16.93 -11.10 -2.78
CA GLU A 99 17.28 -10.91 -4.19
C GLU A 99 16.92 -12.13 -5.03
N ASP A 100 17.26 -13.34 -4.58
CA ASP A 100 16.93 -14.59 -5.29
C ASP A 100 15.41 -14.73 -5.49
N ASN A 101 14.62 -14.35 -4.49
CA ASN A 101 13.17 -14.41 -4.56
C ASN A 101 12.59 -13.36 -5.51
N PHE A 102 13.08 -12.12 -5.50
CA PHE A 102 12.68 -11.11 -6.48
C PHE A 102 13.03 -11.54 -7.90
N LYS A 103 14.25 -12.05 -8.14
CA LYS A 103 14.65 -12.57 -9.44
C LYS A 103 13.76 -13.72 -9.90
N ARG A 104 13.41 -14.64 -9.00
CA ARG A 104 12.51 -15.75 -9.33
C ARG A 104 11.10 -15.25 -9.67
N ALA A 105 10.56 -14.30 -8.94
CA ALA A 105 9.27 -13.68 -9.25
C ALA A 105 9.27 -13.04 -10.65
N LEU A 106 10.33 -12.29 -10.98
CA LEU A 106 10.47 -11.63 -12.29
C LEU A 106 10.75 -12.60 -13.44
N GLN A 107 11.37 -13.76 -13.19
CA GLN A 107 11.46 -14.84 -14.19
C GLN A 107 10.07 -15.40 -14.56
N LEU A 108 9.18 -15.50 -13.58
CA LEU A 108 7.83 -16.02 -13.78
C LEU A 108 6.88 -14.97 -14.36
N ALA A 109 7.02 -13.71 -13.96
CA ALA A 109 6.19 -12.58 -14.39
C ALA A 109 7.04 -11.33 -14.67
N PRO A 110 7.72 -11.24 -15.84
CA PRO A 110 8.65 -10.15 -16.14
C PRO A 110 7.99 -8.76 -16.23
N ALA A 111 6.70 -8.73 -16.53
CA ALA A 111 5.93 -7.48 -16.70
C ALA A 111 5.14 -7.06 -15.45
N ASP A 112 5.31 -7.76 -14.31
CA ASP A 112 4.66 -7.35 -13.06
C ASP A 112 5.33 -6.11 -12.46
N GLY A 113 4.75 -4.94 -12.74
CA GLY A 113 5.24 -3.66 -12.28
C GLY A 113 5.37 -3.54 -10.76
N ASN A 114 4.54 -4.25 -9.98
CA ASN A 114 4.64 -4.26 -8.52
C ASN A 114 5.92 -4.97 -8.04
N THR A 115 6.20 -6.13 -8.58
CA THR A 115 7.42 -6.87 -8.25
C THR A 115 8.67 -6.12 -8.71
N VAL A 116 8.64 -5.54 -9.93
CA VAL A 116 9.75 -4.70 -10.44
C VAL A 116 9.99 -3.51 -9.51
N HIS A 117 8.93 -2.79 -9.09
CA HIS A 117 9.01 -1.68 -8.12
C HIS A 117 9.62 -2.12 -6.78
N ASN A 118 9.13 -3.23 -6.23
CA ASN A 118 9.60 -3.74 -4.94
C ASN A 118 11.09 -4.16 -5.00
N TYR A 119 11.50 -4.78 -6.09
CA TYR A 119 12.91 -5.12 -6.33
C TYR A 119 13.77 -3.85 -6.50
N ALA A 120 13.28 -2.84 -7.22
CA ALA A 120 13.97 -1.56 -7.33
C ALA A 120 14.19 -0.91 -5.96
N TRP A 121 13.17 -0.90 -5.11
CA TRP A 121 13.29 -0.36 -3.76
C TRP A 121 14.28 -1.15 -2.89
N PHE A 122 14.24 -2.48 -2.97
CA PHE A 122 15.25 -3.34 -2.32
C PHE A 122 16.67 -2.99 -2.77
N LEU A 123 16.93 -2.87 -4.07
CA LEU A 123 18.24 -2.47 -4.62
C LEU A 123 18.67 -1.10 -4.10
N CYS A 124 17.74 -0.16 -4.02
CA CYS A 124 17.99 1.16 -3.44
C CYS A 124 18.42 1.10 -1.97
N GLN A 125 17.75 0.24 -1.18
CA GLN A 125 18.12 0.02 0.23
C GLN A 125 19.51 -0.60 0.38
N GLN A 126 19.95 -1.40 -0.60
CA GLN A 126 21.29 -1.99 -0.65
C GLN A 126 22.37 -1.00 -1.19
N GLY A 127 22.00 0.26 -1.50
CA GLY A 127 22.93 1.24 -2.09
C GLY A 127 23.26 0.99 -3.58
N ARG A 128 22.59 0.04 -4.22
CA ARG A 128 22.78 -0.31 -5.64
C ARG A 128 21.96 0.62 -6.53
N TYR A 129 22.25 1.92 -6.42
CA TYR A 129 21.42 2.98 -7.02
C TYR A 129 21.25 2.91 -8.54
N PRO A 130 22.29 2.61 -9.36
CA PRO A 130 22.12 2.52 -10.81
C PRO A 130 21.18 1.36 -11.21
N GLU A 131 21.26 0.22 -10.53
CA GLU A 131 20.40 -0.91 -10.78
C GLU A 131 18.95 -0.62 -10.30
N ALA A 132 18.80 0.00 -9.14
CA ALA A 132 17.49 0.45 -8.65
C ALA A 132 16.79 1.38 -9.66
N GLU A 133 17.54 2.33 -10.23
CA GLU A 133 16.99 3.27 -11.21
C GLU A 133 16.51 2.57 -12.48
N ALA A 134 17.30 1.63 -13.00
CA ALA A 134 16.89 0.83 -14.15
C ALA A 134 15.58 0.08 -13.89
N GLN A 135 15.42 -0.51 -12.69
CA GLN A 135 14.21 -1.22 -12.31
C GLN A 135 13.02 -0.26 -12.09
N PHE A 136 13.21 0.91 -11.46
CA PHE A 136 12.14 1.91 -11.33
C PHE A 136 11.64 2.38 -12.70
N ASN A 137 12.54 2.66 -13.64
CA ASN A 137 12.18 3.02 -15.01
C ASN A 137 11.40 1.91 -15.70
N LEU A 138 11.82 0.64 -15.52
CA LEU A 138 11.13 -0.51 -16.06
C LEU A 138 9.71 -0.65 -15.47
N ALA A 139 9.55 -0.47 -14.15
CA ALA A 139 8.23 -0.51 -13.51
C ALA A 139 7.30 0.58 -14.06
N ALA A 140 7.79 1.84 -14.12
CA ALA A 140 7.01 2.97 -14.60
C ALA A 140 6.60 2.87 -16.08
N ALA A 141 7.36 2.12 -16.89
CA ALA A 141 7.09 1.91 -18.30
C ALA A 141 6.08 0.78 -18.59
N GLN A 142 5.68 -0.03 -17.58
CA GLN A 142 4.72 -1.11 -17.78
C GLN A 142 3.32 -0.57 -18.11
N PRO A 143 2.70 -0.94 -19.25
CA PRO A 143 1.44 -0.31 -19.69
C PRO A 143 0.25 -0.53 -18.75
N GLN A 144 0.24 -1.62 -18.00
CA GLN A 144 -0.85 -1.98 -17.08
C GLN A 144 -0.57 -1.60 -15.62
N TYR A 145 0.61 -1.04 -15.35
CA TYR A 145 0.98 -0.65 -14.00
C TYR A 145 0.33 0.68 -13.61
N ARG A 146 -0.45 0.67 -12.54
CA ARG A 146 -1.23 1.84 -12.11
C ARG A 146 -0.53 2.68 -11.04
N ASP A 147 0.44 2.11 -10.34
CA ASP A 147 1.11 2.77 -9.20
C ASP A 147 2.35 3.58 -9.61
N VAL A 148 2.32 4.21 -10.80
CA VAL A 148 3.43 5.00 -11.34
C VAL A 148 3.81 6.15 -10.39
N VAL A 149 2.84 6.79 -9.75
CA VAL A 149 3.05 7.88 -8.78
C VAL A 149 3.92 7.40 -7.61
N ARG A 150 3.58 6.25 -7.03
CA ARG A 150 4.34 5.62 -5.95
C ARG A 150 5.76 5.27 -6.40
N THR A 151 5.90 4.80 -7.65
CA THR A 151 7.22 4.43 -8.20
C THR A 151 8.09 5.65 -8.41
N LEU A 152 7.57 6.73 -8.98
CA LEU A 152 8.29 8.00 -9.13
C LEU A 152 8.71 8.58 -7.78
N MET A 153 7.82 8.53 -6.77
CA MET A 153 8.17 8.96 -5.42
C MET A 153 9.34 8.13 -4.85
N ALA A 154 9.27 6.81 -4.92
CA ALA A 154 10.33 5.92 -4.43
C ALA A 154 11.65 6.13 -5.20
N GLN A 155 11.58 6.32 -6.53
CA GLN A 155 12.73 6.63 -7.38
C GLN A 155 13.38 7.95 -6.95
N GLY A 156 12.59 9.01 -6.75
CA GLY A 156 13.10 10.29 -6.31
C GLY A 156 13.76 10.25 -4.93
N VAL A 157 13.17 9.50 -3.98
CA VAL A 157 13.79 9.23 -2.67
C VAL A 157 15.12 8.47 -2.84
N CYS A 158 15.18 7.51 -3.75
CA CYS A 158 16.38 6.74 -4.03
C CYS A 158 17.49 7.63 -4.65
N GLN A 159 17.13 8.51 -5.58
CA GLN A 159 18.04 9.50 -6.17
C GLN A 159 18.57 10.46 -5.11
N ALA A 160 17.74 10.91 -4.17
CA ALA A 160 18.16 11.74 -3.04
C ALA A 160 19.16 11.01 -2.13
N ARG A 161 18.92 9.73 -1.82
CA ARG A 161 19.87 8.88 -1.06
C ARG A 161 21.20 8.72 -1.77
N ALA A 162 21.19 8.69 -3.09
CA ALA A 162 22.39 8.65 -3.93
C ALA A 162 23.10 10.02 -4.04
N GLY A 163 22.59 11.08 -3.38
CA GLY A 163 23.12 12.44 -3.49
C GLY A 163 22.78 13.16 -4.80
N ARG A 164 21.95 12.58 -5.65
CA ARG A 164 21.56 13.11 -6.96
C ARG A 164 20.36 14.07 -6.82
N TRP A 165 20.58 15.17 -6.08
CA TRP A 165 19.51 16.09 -5.66
C TRP A 165 18.71 16.72 -6.80
N ALA A 166 19.36 17.08 -7.91
CA ALA A 166 18.69 17.68 -9.06
C ALA A 166 17.78 16.68 -9.79
N GLU A 167 18.17 15.42 -9.84
CA GLU A 167 17.34 14.35 -10.41
C GLU A 167 16.17 14.01 -9.49
N ALA A 168 16.45 13.89 -8.19
CA ALA A 168 15.44 13.67 -7.17
C ALA A 168 14.34 14.73 -7.21
N GLU A 169 14.71 16.01 -7.34
CA GLU A 169 13.75 17.09 -7.48
C GLU A 169 12.84 16.89 -8.71
N ARG A 170 13.43 16.64 -9.90
CA ARG A 170 12.63 16.44 -11.12
C ARG A 170 11.64 15.27 -10.97
N THR A 171 12.12 14.16 -10.43
CA THR A 171 11.31 12.93 -10.27
C THR A 171 10.21 13.11 -9.22
N LEU A 172 10.53 13.73 -8.07
CA LEU A 172 9.53 14.02 -7.02
C LEU A 172 8.53 15.09 -7.47
N SER A 173 8.97 16.11 -8.22
CA SER A 173 8.04 17.09 -8.81
C SER A 173 7.04 16.41 -9.74
N ARG A 174 7.50 15.48 -10.57
CA ARG A 174 6.61 14.72 -11.44
C ARG A 174 5.64 13.85 -10.67
N SER A 175 6.08 13.19 -9.60
CA SER A 175 5.19 12.43 -8.70
C SER A 175 4.14 13.35 -8.06
N TYR A 176 4.55 14.53 -7.60
CA TYR A 176 3.67 15.52 -6.98
C TYR A 176 2.66 16.12 -7.97
N GLU A 177 3.05 16.38 -9.22
CA GLU A 177 2.13 16.83 -10.29
C GLU A 177 1.01 15.82 -10.55
N LEU A 178 1.32 14.53 -10.48
CA LEU A 178 0.36 13.44 -10.70
C LEU A 178 -0.56 13.23 -9.49
N ASP A 179 -0.06 13.43 -8.26
CA ASP A 179 -0.84 13.39 -7.03
C ASP A 179 -0.41 14.49 -6.05
N PRO A 180 -0.96 15.71 -6.20
CA PRO A 180 -0.65 16.83 -5.30
C PRO A 180 -1.21 16.66 -3.88
N SER A 181 -2.05 15.66 -3.65
CA SER A 181 -2.67 15.41 -2.34
C SER A 181 -1.79 14.56 -1.41
N ASN A 182 -0.74 13.92 -1.94
CA ASN A 182 0.14 13.05 -1.17
C ASN A 182 1.12 13.87 -0.31
N PRO A 183 0.94 13.90 1.04
CA PRO A 183 1.79 14.69 1.92
C PRO A 183 3.22 14.15 2.00
N PHE A 184 3.41 12.84 1.78
CA PHE A 184 4.75 12.24 1.83
C PHE A 184 5.59 12.65 0.63
N THR A 185 5.01 12.70 -0.57
CA THR A 185 5.70 13.23 -1.77
C THR A 185 6.09 14.69 -1.57
N ALA A 186 5.16 15.52 -1.04
CA ALA A 186 5.43 16.92 -0.74
C ALA A 186 6.55 17.08 0.30
N TYR A 187 6.58 16.23 1.33
CA TYR A 187 7.63 16.20 2.34
C TYR A 187 8.99 15.88 1.73
N CYS A 188 9.11 14.80 0.95
CA CYS A 188 10.35 14.41 0.30
C CYS A 188 10.88 15.50 -0.67
N LEU A 189 9.96 16.15 -1.40
CA LEU A 189 10.30 17.24 -2.27
C LEU A 189 10.82 18.46 -1.49
N ALA A 190 10.18 18.81 -0.36
CA ALA A 190 10.63 19.89 0.51
C ALA A 190 12.02 19.59 1.11
N GLU A 191 12.32 18.35 1.50
CA GLU A 191 13.66 17.96 1.96
C GLU A 191 14.71 18.13 0.88
N VAL A 192 14.44 17.66 -0.34
CA VAL A 192 15.36 17.80 -1.47
C VAL A 192 15.61 19.28 -1.79
N LEU A 193 14.57 20.10 -1.81
CA LEU A 193 14.68 21.55 -2.06
C LEU A 193 15.47 22.26 -0.95
N LEU A 194 15.26 21.88 0.32
CA LEU A 194 16.08 22.38 1.43
C LEU A 194 17.57 22.06 1.24
N ARG A 195 17.90 20.81 0.84
CA ARG A 195 19.28 20.40 0.55
C ARG A 195 19.89 21.17 -0.62
N ARG A 196 19.09 21.56 -1.60
CA ARG A 196 19.52 22.38 -2.74
C ARG A 196 19.58 23.88 -2.44
N GLY A 197 19.13 24.32 -1.27
CA GLY A 197 19.06 25.74 -0.91
C GLY A 197 17.87 26.51 -1.51
N GLU A 198 16.92 25.80 -2.12
CA GLU A 198 15.70 26.36 -2.71
C GLU A 198 14.64 26.63 -1.62
N LEU A 199 14.97 27.51 -0.68
CA LEU A 199 14.28 27.65 0.60
C LEU A 199 12.82 28.05 0.46
N GLU A 200 12.50 29.02 -0.42
CA GLU A 200 11.11 29.46 -0.62
C GLU A 200 10.23 28.34 -1.20
N ARG A 201 10.75 27.56 -2.12
CA ARG A 201 10.04 26.41 -2.68
C ARG A 201 9.86 25.31 -1.65
N ALA A 202 10.89 25.00 -0.87
CA ALA A 202 10.79 24.04 0.25
C ALA A 202 9.71 24.47 1.25
N ARG A 203 9.69 25.75 1.61
CA ARG A 203 8.69 26.37 2.49
C ARG A 203 7.27 26.20 1.95
N PHE A 204 7.07 26.39 0.65
CA PHE A 204 5.75 26.23 0.02
C PHE A 204 5.18 24.83 0.26
N TYR A 205 5.96 23.77 -0.01
CA TYR A 205 5.49 22.40 0.13
C TYR A 205 5.25 22.00 1.59
N VAL A 206 6.16 22.35 2.50
CA VAL A 206 6.01 21.97 3.91
C VAL A 206 4.86 22.74 4.58
N ARG A 207 4.61 23.99 4.22
CA ARG A 207 3.46 24.76 4.71
C ARG A 207 2.14 24.13 4.27
N ARG A 208 2.07 23.64 3.03
CA ARG A 208 0.88 22.96 2.53
C ARG A 208 0.55 21.71 3.35
N ILE A 209 1.54 20.90 3.73
CA ILE A 209 1.35 19.76 4.63
C ILE A 209 0.83 20.23 5.99
N ASN A 210 1.51 21.20 6.60
CA ASN A 210 1.23 21.65 7.96
C ASN A 210 -0.06 22.49 8.08
N SER A 211 -0.63 22.96 6.96
CA SER A 211 -1.94 23.64 6.95
C SER A 211 -3.12 22.67 7.18
N VAL A 212 -2.91 21.38 7.03
CA VAL A 212 -3.91 20.33 7.26
C VAL A 212 -3.56 19.59 8.54
N ALA A 213 -4.39 19.72 9.57
CA ALA A 213 -4.09 19.22 10.92
C ALA A 213 -3.72 17.73 10.94
N ASP A 214 -4.47 16.90 10.20
CA ASP A 214 -4.28 15.44 10.15
C ASP A 214 -3.04 15.01 9.33
N GLN A 215 -2.49 15.89 8.50
CA GLN A 215 -1.28 15.62 7.71
C GLN A 215 -0.01 16.13 8.40
N SER A 216 -0.16 17.07 9.34
CA SER A 216 0.96 17.68 10.05
C SER A 216 1.54 16.71 11.08
N THR A 217 2.81 16.36 10.90
CA THR A 217 3.58 15.43 11.74
C THR A 217 4.74 16.15 12.42
N ALA A 218 5.36 15.50 13.42
CA ALA A 218 6.58 16.02 14.03
C ALA A 218 7.69 16.27 12.99
N GLN A 219 7.86 15.32 12.04
CA GLN A 219 8.84 15.46 10.96
C GLN A 219 8.57 16.67 10.07
N SER A 220 7.31 16.89 9.67
CA SER A 220 6.97 18.01 8.79
C SER A 220 7.09 19.38 9.49
N LEU A 221 6.75 19.45 10.79
CA LEU A 221 6.98 20.65 11.59
C LEU A 221 8.48 20.92 11.79
N TRP A 222 9.26 19.85 12.04
CA TRP A 222 10.69 19.96 12.17
C TRP A 222 11.37 20.42 10.87
N LEU A 223 10.95 19.88 9.74
CA LEU A 223 11.44 20.32 8.43
C LEU A 223 11.13 21.81 8.20
N ALA A 224 9.88 22.23 8.51
CA ALA A 224 9.50 23.64 8.43
C ALA A 224 10.39 24.52 9.35
N THR A 225 10.66 24.07 10.56
CA THR A 225 11.52 24.77 11.52
C THR A 225 12.94 24.96 10.97
N LYS A 226 13.53 23.92 10.36
CA LYS A 226 14.85 24.00 9.70
C LYS A 226 14.84 24.98 8.54
N ILE A 227 13.79 24.99 7.73
CA ILE A 227 13.63 25.90 6.60
C ILE A 227 13.53 27.36 7.10
N GLU A 228 12.64 27.66 8.04
CA GLU A 228 12.45 29.03 8.55
C GLU A 228 13.74 29.56 9.23
N ARG A 229 14.46 28.69 9.95
CA ARG A 229 15.77 29.04 10.51
C ARG A 229 16.78 29.43 9.41
N ARG A 230 16.90 28.63 8.35
CA ARG A 230 17.82 28.93 7.24
C ARG A 230 17.46 30.20 6.48
N MET A 231 16.17 30.57 6.48
CA MET A 231 15.68 31.83 5.92
C MET A 231 15.87 33.04 6.85
N GLY A 232 16.30 32.82 8.10
CA GLY A 232 16.42 33.86 9.12
C GLY A 232 15.09 34.28 9.76
N ASN A 233 14.01 33.52 9.55
CA ASN A 233 12.68 33.80 10.07
C ASN A 233 12.53 33.22 11.49
N PHE A 234 13.19 33.81 12.47
CA PHE A 234 13.28 33.26 13.84
C PHE A 234 11.93 33.24 14.57
N ASP A 235 11.03 34.18 14.32
CA ASP A 235 9.68 34.19 14.91
C ASP A 235 8.87 32.97 14.43
N ALA A 236 8.84 32.73 13.13
CA ALA A 236 8.18 31.56 12.57
C ALA A 236 8.80 30.24 13.05
N MET A 237 10.14 30.19 13.16
CA MET A 237 10.85 29.06 13.73
C MET A 237 10.40 28.77 15.18
N GLN A 238 10.26 29.80 16.03
CA GLN A 238 9.82 29.66 17.41
C GLN A 238 8.37 29.20 17.49
N ASP A 239 7.49 29.71 16.61
CA ASP A 239 6.09 29.29 16.54
C ASP A 239 5.93 27.81 16.19
N LEU A 240 6.73 27.32 15.22
CA LEU A 240 6.79 25.92 14.87
C LEU A 240 7.37 25.06 16.01
N GLY A 241 8.36 25.57 16.73
CA GLY A 241 8.91 24.93 17.92
C GLY A 241 7.89 24.81 19.06
N ARG A 242 7.00 25.81 19.25
CA ARG A 242 5.87 25.68 20.18
C ARG A 242 4.92 24.58 19.74
N GLN A 243 4.55 24.54 18.46
CA GLN A 243 3.68 23.48 17.93
C GLN A 243 4.29 22.07 18.11
N LEU A 244 5.61 21.92 17.94
CA LEU A 244 6.31 20.65 18.22
C LEU A 244 6.12 20.24 19.68
N ARG A 245 6.39 21.12 20.63
CA ARG A 245 6.24 20.85 22.07
C ARG A 245 4.80 20.54 22.48
N ASP A 246 3.84 21.29 21.93
CA ASP A 246 2.44 21.16 22.32
C ASP A 246 1.79 19.89 21.76
N ARG A 247 2.12 19.54 20.50
CA ARG A 247 1.47 18.43 19.79
C ARG A 247 2.27 17.13 19.84
N PHE A 248 3.59 17.22 19.89
CA PHE A 248 4.50 16.06 19.79
C PHE A 248 5.60 16.11 20.87
N PRO A 249 5.27 16.25 22.20
CA PRO A 249 6.23 16.52 23.25
C PRO A 249 7.31 15.44 23.40
N GLN A 250 7.02 14.20 23.03
CA GLN A 250 7.93 13.07 23.18
C GLN A 250 8.62 12.65 21.86
N SER A 251 8.42 13.42 20.78
CA SER A 251 9.04 13.07 19.50
C SER A 251 10.55 13.37 19.49
N PRO A 252 11.34 12.60 18.72
CA PRO A 252 12.74 12.89 18.49
C PRO A 252 12.98 14.32 17.98
N GLU A 253 12.09 14.82 17.13
CA GLU A 253 12.15 16.14 16.50
C GLU A 253 12.00 17.26 17.54
N THR A 254 11.14 17.09 18.53
CA THR A 254 11.01 18.03 19.66
C THR A 254 12.30 18.07 20.48
N LEU A 255 12.90 16.92 20.77
CA LEU A 255 14.20 16.87 21.46
C LEU A 255 15.32 17.53 20.66
N LEU A 256 15.35 17.36 19.32
CA LEU A 256 16.32 18.03 18.46
C LEU A 256 16.13 19.56 18.49
N TYR A 257 14.88 20.02 18.45
CA TYR A 257 14.56 21.46 18.56
C TYR A 257 15.06 22.05 19.88
N GLU A 258 14.75 21.41 21.01
CA GLU A 258 15.13 21.86 22.35
C GLU A 258 16.64 21.91 22.55
N ARG A 259 17.37 20.98 21.92
CA ARG A 259 18.84 20.93 21.96
C ARG A 259 19.50 21.85 20.95
N GLY A 260 18.73 22.54 20.12
CA GLY A 260 19.26 23.41 19.06
C GLY A 260 20.01 22.67 17.95
N ARG A 261 19.75 21.36 17.75
CA ARG A 261 20.46 20.49 16.78
C ARG A 261 19.81 20.53 15.41
N PHE A 262 19.88 21.64 14.71
CA PHE A 262 19.20 21.84 13.43
C PHE A 262 19.97 21.31 12.21
N ASP A 263 21.21 20.93 12.36
CA ASP A 263 22.08 20.51 11.25
C ASP A 263 22.18 18.98 11.11
N ASP A 264 21.46 18.26 11.96
CA ASP A 264 21.37 16.80 11.96
C ASP A 264 20.29 16.26 10.99
#